data_47a61f03bb465d109c7469fac9b331ce
#
_entry.id   47a61f03bb465d109c7469fac9b331ce
#
_cell.length_a   1.000
_cell.length_b   1.000
_cell.length_c   1.000
_cell.angle_alpha   90.00
_cell.angle_beta   90.00
_cell.angle_gamma   90.00
#
_symmetry.space_group_name_H-M   'P 1'
#
loop_
_entity.id
_entity.type
_entity.pdbx_description
1 polymer ?
#
loop_
_entity_poly.entity_id
_entity_poly.type
_entity_poly.pdbx_seq_one_letter_code
_entity_poly.pdbx_strand_id
1 'polypeptide(L)'
;MILNHCYGEDTMRHPILTAALAGTVALTMVGCSTNKDDQSASGDKSDKPVIVASTNVWGSVARAVGGDQAEVKSVITKPTQDPHDYEATAQDKLAFSKASIAIVNGGGYDDWATTLAKSSDSKPTLIDAVTASGLKTADDADHDEDADHEEHGDHDADHEGHHHHHGEFNEHVFYSIDTALKVSKVIETQLSKADPDHANDYKANADEFAGQLKDLDKKADSFTDSHRDVHALATEPVAGYLLQDMGIEDSTPEEFVTQSETDAGPSTKTVADTKALLSGKKVQLLVVNGQTTDAITDQLRSCLLYTSPS
;
A
#
# COMPACT_ATOMS: atom_id res chain seq x y z
N MET A 1 -4.33 16.22 13.68
CA MET A 1 -3.78 17.58 13.43
C MET A 1 -3.89 17.82 11.93
N ILE A 2 -4.93 18.54 11.52
CA ILE A 2 -5.11 18.92 10.12
C ILE A 2 -4.18 20.10 9.89
N LEU A 3 -3.05 19.89 9.20
CA LEU A 3 -2.22 20.98 8.69
C LEU A 3 -2.87 21.51 7.41
N ASN A 4 -3.73 22.53 7.52
CA ASN A 4 -4.10 23.35 6.39
C ASN A 4 -2.90 24.25 6.03
N HIS A 5 -2.13 23.82 5.06
CA HIS A 5 -1.13 24.67 4.44
C HIS A 5 -1.81 25.41 3.29
N CYS A 6 -2.14 26.69 3.52
CA CYS A 6 -2.53 27.60 2.46
C CYS A 6 -1.29 27.85 1.57
N TYR A 7 -1.23 27.22 0.40
CA TYR A 7 -0.32 27.63 -0.66
C TYR A 7 -0.85 28.92 -1.28
N GLY A 8 -0.13 30.01 -1.06
CA GLY A 8 -0.31 31.24 -1.80
C GLY A 8 0.11 31.05 -3.25
N GLU A 9 -0.80 31.35 -4.17
CA GLU A 9 -0.51 31.40 -5.60
C GLU A 9 0.37 32.62 -5.90
N ASP A 10 1.66 32.40 -6.08
CA ASP A 10 2.57 33.39 -6.70
C ASP A 10 2.48 33.22 -8.24
N THR A 11 1.70 34.09 -8.83
CA THR A 11 1.62 34.24 -10.29
C THR A 11 2.90 34.87 -10.82
N MET A 12 3.90 34.07 -11.19
CA MET A 12 5.02 34.55 -12.00
C MET A 12 4.60 34.66 -13.47
N ARG A 13 4.34 35.89 -13.89
CA ARG A 13 4.18 36.28 -15.30
C ARG A 13 5.54 36.24 -15.97
N HIS A 14 5.79 35.30 -16.86
CA HIS A 14 6.90 35.38 -17.81
C HIS A 14 6.44 36.03 -19.11
N PRO A 15 7.20 37.00 -19.65
CA PRO A 15 6.89 37.63 -20.92
C PRO A 15 7.25 36.70 -22.09
N ILE A 16 6.28 36.54 -22.99
CA ILE A 16 6.43 35.84 -24.26
C ILE A 16 7.30 36.70 -25.19
N LEU A 17 8.49 36.20 -25.54
CA LEU A 17 9.31 36.75 -26.58
C LEU A 17 9.00 35.99 -27.91
N THR A 18 8.21 36.61 -28.76
CA THR A 18 7.98 36.15 -30.13
C THR A 18 9.19 36.55 -31.01
N ALA A 19 9.92 35.55 -31.48
CA ALA A 19 10.88 35.74 -32.58
C ALA A 19 10.36 34.99 -33.81
N ALA A 20 9.88 35.74 -34.78
CA ALA A 20 9.56 35.28 -36.13
C ALA A 20 10.86 35.20 -36.94
N LEU A 21 11.15 34.02 -37.53
CA LEU A 21 12.12 33.90 -38.62
C LEU A 21 11.49 33.11 -39.77
N ALA A 22 11.27 33.83 -40.86
CA ALA A 22 10.93 33.28 -42.15
C ALA A 22 12.22 32.75 -42.83
N GLY A 23 12.15 31.63 -43.52
CA GLY A 23 13.31 31.14 -44.29
C GLY A 23 13.00 29.88 -45.12
N THR A 24 12.52 30.11 -46.33
CA THR A 24 12.78 29.43 -47.62
C THR A 24 12.63 27.91 -47.76
N VAL A 25 11.63 27.59 -48.58
CA VAL A 25 11.38 26.34 -49.32
C VAL A 25 12.55 26.04 -50.25
N ALA A 26 13.06 24.82 -50.24
CA ALA A 26 13.82 24.22 -51.34
C ALA A 26 13.21 22.81 -51.63
N LEU A 27 12.47 22.74 -52.72
CA LEU A 27 12.06 21.48 -53.35
C LEU A 27 13.27 20.87 -54.04
N THR A 28 13.62 19.64 -53.69
CA THR A 28 14.38 18.75 -54.57
C THR A 28 13.66 17.40 -54.68
N MET A 29 13.04 17.20 -55.83
CA MET A 29 12.62 15.86 -56.28
C MET A 29 13.82 15.14 -56.86
N VAL A 30 14.12 13.94 -56.36
CA VAL A 30 14.82 12.91 -57.16
C VAL A 30 14.49 11.53 -56.64
N GLY A 31 13.97 10.67 -57.54
CA GLY A 31 14.40 9.29 -57.69
C GLY A 31 13.62 8.21 -56.97
N CYS A 32 12.67 7.59 -57.69
CA CYS A 32 12.21 6.23 -57.40
C CYS A 32 13.39 5.25 -57.47
N SER A 33 13.61 4.53 -56.36
CA SER A 33 14.31 3.26 -56.39
C SER A 33 13.49 2.25 -55.57
N THR A 34 12.93 1.29 -56.28
CA THR A 34 12.22 0.15 -55.74
C THR A 34 13.24 -0.81 -55.12
N ASN A 35 13.38 -0.79 -53.82
CA ASN A 35 13.87 -1.93 -53.06
C ASN A 35 12.75 -2.35 -52.11
N LYS A 36 12.25 -3.56 -52.36
CA LYS A 36 11.50 -4.33 -51.41
C LYS A 36 12.50 -4.74 -50.31
N ASP A 37 12.56 -3.99 -49.26
CA ASP A 37 13.03 -4.48 -47.97
C ASP A 37 11.82 -4.63 -47.06
N ASP A 38 11.56 -5.85 -46.68
CA ASP A 38 10.64 -6.21 -45.60
C ASP A 38 11.03 -5.43 -44.35
N GLN A 39 10.48 -4.26 -44.16
CA GLN A 39 10.44 -3.62 -42.87
C GLN A 39 9.34 -4.32 -42.07
N SER A 40 9.72 -5.48 -41.48
CA SER A 40 9.07 -5.94 -40.27
C SER A 40 9.05 -4.77 -39.30
N ALA A 41 7.88 -4.20 -39.11
CA ALA A 41 7.61 -3.38 -37.95
C ALA A 41 7.77 -4.30 -36.73
N SER A 42 9.02 -4.50 -36.28
CA SER A 42 9.29 -4.92 -34.94
C SER A 42 8.76 -3.80 -34.06
N GLY A 43 7.47 -3.91 -33.65
CA GLY A 43 7.02 -3.24 -32.47
C GLY A 43 8.01 -3.64 -31.39
N ASP A 44 8.74 -2.68 -30.90
CA ASP A 44 9.59 -2.77 -29.73
C ASP A 44 8.67 -3.23 -28.60
N LYS A 45 8.53 -4.56 -28.43
CA LYS A 45 8.00 -5.12 -27.23
C LYS A 45 9.08 -4.82 -26.19
N SER A 46 8.87 -3.78 -25.44
CA SER A 46 9.63 -3.55 -24.21
C SER A 46 9.66 -4.89 -23.46
N ASP A 47 10.82 -5.55 -23.44
CA ASP A 47 11.03 -6.79 -22.69
C ASP A 47 11.08 -6.53 -21.18
N LYS A 48 10.59 -5.34 -20.74
CA LYS A 48 10.57 -4.91 -19.34
C LYS A 48 9.70 -5.84 -18.52
N PRO A 49 10.14 -6.20 -17.31
CA PRO A 49 9.28 -6.92 -16.37
C PRO A 49 7.97 -6.14 -16.10
N VAL A 50 6.85 -6.86 -16.15
CA VAL A 50 5.54 -6.30 -15.83
C VAL A 50 5.20 -6.66 -14.40
N ILE A 51 5.01 -5.64 -13.56
CA ILE A 51 4.59 -5.79 -12.16
C ILE A 51 3.13 -5.38 -12.04
N VAL A 52 2.31 -6.23 -11.43
CA VAL A 52 0.93 -5.89 -11.05
C VAL A 52 0.83 -5.89 -9.53
N ALA A 53 0.50 -4.74 -8.95
CA ALA A 53 0.26 -4.59 -7.53
C ALA A 53 -1.24 -4.48 -7.25
N SER A 54 -1.71 -5.09 -6.19
CA SER A 54 -3.11 -5.00 -5.74
C SER A 54 -3.51 -3.55 -5.48
N THR A 55 -2.66 -2.79 -4.78
CA THR A 55 -2.90 -1.40 -4.39
C THR A 55 -1.83 -0.45 -4.92
N ASN A 56 -2.15 0.84 -4.93
CA ASN A 56 -1.22 1.89 -5.33
C ASN A 56 -0.06 2.07 -4.34
N VAL A 57 -0.22 1.66 -3.08
CA VAL A 57 0.85 1.71 -2.05
C VAL A 57 2.01 0.82 -2.48
N TRP A 58 1.75 -0.47 -2.68
CA TRP A 58 2.77 -1.41 -3.14
C TRP A 58 3.23 -1.12 -4.56
N GLY A 59 2.33 -0.64 -5.42
CA GLY A 59 2.70 -0.16 -6.75
C GLY A 59 3.65 1.05 -6.70
N SER A 60 3.60 1.89 -5.69
CA SER A 60 4.54 3.00 -5.51
C SER A 60 5.93 2.51 -5.08
N VAL A 61 5.99 1.54 -4.17
CA VAL A 61 7.26 0.87 -3.81
C VAL A 61 7.87 0.19 -5.04
N ALA A 62 7.03 -0.52 -5.82
CA ALA A 62 7.49 -1.19 -7.04
C ALA A 62 8.03 -0.20 -8.08
N ARG A 63 7.40 0.96 -8.25
CA ARG A 63 7.90 2.02 -9.14
C ARG A 63 9.20 2.62 -8.65
N ALA A 64 9.32 2.83 -7.34
CA ALA A 64 10.56 3.35 -6.75
C ALA A 64 11.75 2.42 -7.03
N VAL A 65 11.56 1.10 -6.95
CA VAL A 65 12.62 0.10 -7.19
C VAL A 65 12.81 -0.18 -8.68
N GLY A 66 11.72 -0.36 -9.44
CA GLY A 66 11.76 -0.71 -10.86
C GLY A 66 12.25 0.42 -11.76
N GLY A 67 12.02 1.68 -11.34
CA GLY A 67 12.37 2.86 -12.14
C GLY A 67 11.79 2.78 -13.55
N ASP A 68 12.59 3.21 -14.52
CA ASP A 68 12.22 3.16 -15.93
C ASP A 68 12.38 1.77 -16.56
N GLN A 69 12.93 0.79 -15.84
CA GLN A 69 13.22 -0.54 -16.36
C GLN A 69 12.10 -1.56 -16.10
N ALA A 70 11.03 -1.19 -15.37
CA ALA A 70 9.87 -2.04 -15.14
C ALA A 70 8.56 -1.31 -15.49
N GLU A 71 7.57 -2.07 -15.97
CA GLU A 71 6.21 -1.58 -16.13
C GLU A 71 5.40 -1.93 -14.87
N VAL A 72 4.85 -0.92 -14.18
CA VAL A 72 4.11 -1.12 -12.92
C VAL A 72 2.66 -0.68 -13.07
N LYS A 73 1.74 -1.61 -12.88
CA LYS A 73 0.31 -1.37 -12.81
C LYS A 73 -0.22 -1.62 -11.39
N SER A 74 -0.95 -0.65 -10.83
CA SER A 74 -1.75 -0.85 -9.62
C SER A 74 -3.20 -1.06 -9.99
N VAL A 75 -3.89 -2.00 -9.33
CA VAL A 75 -5.31 -2.27 -9.57
C VAL A 75 -6.15 -1.24 -8.82
N ILE A 76 -6.06 -1.21 -7.51
CA ILE A 76 -6.73 -0.21 -6.69
C ILE A 76 -5.88 1.05 -6.65
N THR A 77 -6.46 2.15 -7.18
CA THR A 77 -5.79 3.45 -7.26
C THR A 77 -6.59 4.59 -6.63
N LYS A 78 -7.85 4.33 -6.30
CA LYS A 78 -8.74 5.33 -5.72
C LYS A 78 -8.91 5.07 -4.23
N PRO A 79 -8.83 6.10 -3.39
CA PRO A 79 -8.99 5.95 -1.95
C PRO A 79 -10.39 5.50 -1.52
N THR A 80 -11.40 5.57 -2.41
CA THR A 80 -12.77 5.13 -2.15
C THR A 80 -13.03 3.67 -2.47
N GLN A 81 -12.02 2.92 -2.91
CA GLN A 81 -12.12 1.49 -3.20
C GLN A 81 -11.53 0.74 -2.00
N ASP A 82 -12.38 0.01 -1.30
CA ASP A 82 -11.96 -0.85 -0.20
C ASP A 82 -11.30 -2.11 -0.76
N PRO A 83 -10.07 -2.43 -0.34
CA PRO A 83 -9.40 -3.65 -0.79
C PRO A 83 -10.03 -4.94 -0.28
N HIS A 84 -10.67 -4.93 0.90
CA HIS A 84 -11.32 -6.12 1.46
C HIS A 84 -12.52 -6.56 0.63
N ASP A 85 -13.32 -5.58 0.17
CA ASP A 85 -14.56 -5.81 -0.58
C ASP A 85 -14.41 -5.65 -2.08
N TYR A 86 -13.16 -5.57 -2.59
CA TYR A 86 -12.94 -5.32 -4.00
C TYR A 86 -13.32 -6.51 -4.88
N GLU A 87 -14.27 -6.30 -5.76
CA GLU A 87 -14.66 -7.27 -6.78
C GLU A 87 -13.76 -7.13 -8.02
N ALA A 88 -12.90 -8.12 -8.24
CA ALA A 88 -11.96 -8.12 -9.35
C ALA A 88 -12.65 -8.21 -10.72
N THR A 89 -12.24 -7.34 -11.64
CA THR A 89 -12.80 -7.27 -13.00
C THR A 89 -12.07 -8.18 -13.98
N ALA A 90 -12.67 -8.42 -15.16
CA ALA A 90 -12.00 -9.13 -16.25
C ALA A 90 -10.71 -8.41 -16.72
N GLN A 91 -10.64 -7.08 -16.54
CA GLN A 91 -9.46 -6.30 -16.90
C GLN A 91 -8.32 -6.51 -15.89
N ASP A 92 -8.64 -6.74 -14.62
CA ASP A 92 -7.66 -7.07 -13.60
C ASP A 92 -7.11 -8.48 -13.84
N LYS A 93 -7.97 -9.45 -14.12
CA LYS A 93 -7.55 -10.79 -14.55
C LYS A 93 -6.61 -10.74 -15.76
N LEU A 94 -6.92 -9.90 -16.76
CA LEU A 94 -6.05 -9.69 -17.92
C LEU A 94 -4.71 -9.04 -17.53
N ALA A 95 -4.68 -8.16 -16.52
CA ALA A 95 -3.44 -7.57 -16.03
C ALA A 95 -2.55 -8.64 -15.39
N PHE A 96 -3.10 -9.42 -14.45
CA PHE A 96 -2.37 -10.51 -13.80
C PHE A 96 -1.88 -11.57 -14.80
N SER A 97 -2.63 -11.85 -15.88
CA SER A 97 -2.20 -12.80 -16.91
C SER A 97 -0.98 -12.37 -17.72
N LYS A 98 -0.58 -11.11 -17.63
CA LYS A 98 0.61 -10.54 -18.28
C LYS A 98 1.73 -10.22 -17.30
N ALA A 99 1.45 -10.33 -16.01
CA ALA A 99 2.43 -10.02 -14.98
C ALA A 99 3.56 -11.07 -14.93
N SER A 100 4.78 -10.61 -14.76
CA SER A 100 5.92 -11.43 -14.34
C SER A 100 6.08 -11.44 -12.83
N ILE A 101 5.64 -10.36 -12.16
CA ILE A 101 5.63 -10.22 -10.71
C ILE A 101 4.26 -9.69 -10.28
N ALA A 102 3.68 -10.31 -9.26
CA ALA A 102 2.47 -9.84 -8.59
C ALA A 102 2.82 -9.42 -7.16
N ILE A 103 2.32 -8.25 -6.72
CA ILE A 103 2.53 -7.78 -5.35
C ILE A 103 1.17 -7.63 -4.70
N VAL A 104 0.98 -8.32 -3.58
CA VAL A 104 -0.22 -8.27 -2.75
C VAL A 104 0.15 -7.83 -1.34
N ASN A 105 -0.82 -7.33 -0.59
CA ASN A 105 -0.63 -7.05 0.82
C ASN A 105 -0.57 -8.34 1.64
N GLY A 106 -1.52 -9.24 1.42
CA GLY A 106 -1.71 -10.44 2.24
C GLY A 106 -2.43 -10.16 3.56
N GLY A 107 -2.48 -11.16 4.44
CA GLY A 107 -3.14 -11.04 5.75
C GLY A 107 -4.64 -10.81 5.70
N GLY A 108 -5.33 -11.27 4.64
CA GLY A 108 -6.76 -11.06 4.44
C GLY A 108 -7.14 -9.73 3.77
N TYR A 109 -6.19 -8.81 3.57
CA TYR A 109 -6.45 -7.47 3.06
C TYR A 109 -6.90 -7.42 1.59
N ASP A 110 -6.35 -8.32 0.74
CA ASP A 110 -6.55 -8.32 -0.71
C ASP A 110 -6.55 -9.73 -1.31
N ASP A 111 -7.28 -10.66 -0.71
CA ASP A 111 -7.33 -12.08 -1.09
C ASP A 111 -7.74 -12.33 -2.54
N TRP A 112 -8.56 -11.43 -3.10
CA TRP A 112 -8.92 -11.45 -4.52
C TRP A 112 -7.68 -11.34 -5.43
N ALA A 113 -6.67 -10.53 -5.05
CA ALA A 113 -5.45 -10.34 -5.82
C ALA A 113 -4.55 -11.59 -5.72
N THR A 114 -4.43 -12.16 -4.53
CA THR A 114 -3.77 -13.44 -4.29
C THR A 114 -4.39 -14.55 -5.15
N THR A 115 -5.71 -14.63 -5.18
CA THR A 115 -6.46 -15.60 -6.00
C THR A 115 -6.18 -15.40 -7.50
N LEU A 116 -6.20 -14.13 -7.99
CA LEU A 116 -5.90 -13.84 -9.39
C LEU A 116 -4.46 -14.21 -9.75
N ALA A 117 -3.48 -13.87 -8.91
CA ALA A 117 -2.08 -14.20 -9.14
C ALA A 117 -1.86 -15.72 -9.23
N LYS A 118 -2.39 -16.48 -8.26
CA LYS A 118 -2.27 -17.95 -8.21
C LYS A 118 -3.00 -18.65 -9.36
N SER A 119 -4.13 -18.12 -9.83
CA SER A 119 -4.93 -18.70 -10.93
C SER A 119 -4.48 -18.23 -12.32
N SER A 120 -3.51 -17.33 -12.41
CA SER A 120 -3.01 -16.76 -13.66
C SER A 120 -2.18 -17.78 -14.46
N ASP A 121 -2.39 -17.84 -15.77
CA ASP A 121 -1.62 -18.71 -16.67
C ASP A 121 -0.13 -18.29 -16.75
N SER A 122 0.18 -17.00 -16.55
CA SER A 122 1.56 -16.48 -16.51
C SER A 122 2.33 -16.93 -15.28
N LYS A 123 1.63 -17.37 -14.22
CA LYS A 123 2.22 -17.74 -12.92
C LYS A 123 3.24 -16.72 -12.43
N PRO A 124 2.83 -15.47 -12.22
CA PRO A 124 3.75 -14.42 -11.78
C PRO A 124 4.42 -14.80 -10.46
N THR A 125 5.64 -14.35 -10.24
CA THR A 125 6.26 -14.44 -8.91
C THR A 125 5.43 -13.61 -7.95
N LEU A 126 4.84 -14.26 -6.94
CA LEU A 126 4.02 -13.59 -5.93
C LEU A 126 4.91 -13.03 -4.82
N ILE A 127 4.78 -11.73 -4.56
CA ILE A 127 5.34 -11.04 -3.40
C ILE A 127 4.17 -10.69 -2.49
N ASP A 128 4.13 -11.31 -1.33
CA ASP A 128 3.16 -11.05 -0.27
C ASP A 128 3.85 -10.19 0.80
N ALA A 129 3.32 -8.99 1.05
CA ALA A 129 3.97 -8.02 1.92
C ALA A 129 3.93 -8.44 3.39
N VAL A 130 2.85 -9.06 3.85
CA VAL A 130 2.76 -9.62 5.21
C VAL A 130 3.82 -10.69 5.41
N THR A 131 3.93 -11.64 4.48
CA THR A 131 5.00 -12.65 4.50
C THR A 131 6.39 -12.02 4.47
N ALA A 132 6.62 -11.02 3.61
CA ALA A 132 7.90 -10.32 3.50
C ALA A 132 8.25 -9.51 4.76
N SER A 133 7.25 -9.03 5.49
CA SER A 133 7.44 -8.30 6.76
C SER A 133 8.07 -9.18 7.86
N GLY A 134 7.79 -10.48 7.83
CA GLY A 134 8.15 -11.41 8.90
C GLY A 134 7.36 -11.20 10.19
N LEU A 135 6.26 -10.45 10.14
CA LEU A 135 5.30 -10.35 11.22
C LEU A 135 4.51 -11.66 11.28
N LYS A 136 4.27 -12.18 12.49
CA LYS A 136 3.49 -13.41 12.68
C LYS A 136 2.01 -13.10 12.46
N THR A 137 1.34 -13.94 11.67
CA THR A 137 -0.12 -13.98 11.57
C THR A 137 -0.70 -14.98 12.55
N ALA A 138 -2.01 -14.93 12.81
CA ALA A 138 -2.68 -15.94 13.64
C ALA A 138 -2.48 -17.37 13.09
N ASP A 139 -2.46 -17.51 11.77
CA ASP A 139 -2.24 -18.78 11.08
C ASP A 139 -0.84 -19.38 11.33
N ASP A 140 0.15 -18.54 11.60
CA ASP A 140 1.52 -18.99 11.91
C ASP A 140 1.64 -19.52 13.35
N ALA A 141 0.72 -19.15 14.24
CA ALA A 141 0.74 -19.58 15.63
C ALA A 141 0.25 -21.05 15.80
N ASP A 142 -0.64 -21.51 14.92
CA ASP A 142 -1.20 -22.87 14.97
C ASP A 142 -0.24 -23.93 14.39
N HIS A 143 0.81 -23.54 13.65
CA HIS A 143 1.74 -24.48 13.03
C HIS A 143 2.98 -24.82 13.89
N ASP A 144 3.22 -24.08 14.98
CA ASP A 144 4.36 -24.35 15.88
C ASP A 144 4.06 -25.42 16.97
N GLU A 145 2.81 -25.93 17.11
CA GLU A 145 2.44 -26.86 18.17
C GLU A 145 2.20 -28.33 17.72
N ASP A 146 2.20 -28.66 16.41
CA ASP A 146 1.93 -30.04 15.94
C ASP A 146 3.17 -30.72 15.33
N ALA A 147 4.09 -31.13 16.22
CA ALA A 147 4.94 -32.29 15.99
C ALA A 147 4.57 -33.38 17.00
N ASP A 148 3.52 -34.12 16.73
CA ASP A 148 3.15 -35.45 17.19
C ASP A 148 1.64 -35.54 17.47
N HIS A 149 0.87 -36.08 16.49
CA HIS A 149 -0.21 -37.02 16.79
C HIS A 149 -0.80 -37.64 15.50
N GLU A 150 -0.78 -38.96 15.47
CA GLU A 150 -1.36 -39.80 14.42
C GLU A 150 -2.90 -39.86 14.46
N GLU A 151 -3.46 -39.94 13.22
CA GLU A 151 -4.71 -40.64 12.83
C GLU A 151 -5.98 -40.50 13.68
N HIS A 152 -7.05 -39.95 13.07
CA HIS A 152 -8.34 -40.60 12.77
C HIS A 152 -9.48 -39.61 12.53
N GLY A 153 -10.26 -39.86 11.45
CA GLY A 153 -11.71 -39.68 11.47
C GLY A 153 -12.30 -38.70 10.46
N ASP A 154 -12.93 -39.27 9.41
CA ASP A 154 -13.94 -38.66 8.53
C ASP A 154 -14.96 -37.81 9.29
N HIS A 155 -15.17 -36.57 8.87
CA HIS A 155 -16.48 -35.92 8.99
C HIS A 155 -16.71 -34.91 7.86
N ASP A 156 -17.84 -35.11 7.18
CA ASP A 156 -18.45 -34.22 6.19
C ASP A 156 -18.56 -32.79 6.72
N ALA A 157 -18.09 -31.83 5.96
CA ALA A 157 -18.15 -30.42 6.30
C ALA A 157 -19.14 -29.67 5.42
N ASP A 158 -20.17 -29.15 6.05
CA ASP A 158 -21.02 -28.10 5.51
C ASP A 158 -20.22 -26.82 5.38
N HIS A 159 -20.25 -26.21 4.19
CA HIS A 159 -19.70 -24.89 3.92
C HIS A 159 -20.56 -23.82 4.59
N GLU A 160 -20.14 -23.34 5.75
CA GLU A 160 -20.62 -22.09 6.32
C GLU A 160 -19.49 -21.03 6.27
N GLY A 161 -19.90 -19.81 5.93
CA GLY A 161 -19.10 -18.68 5.53
C GLY A 161 -17.82 -18.44 6.34
N HIS A 162 -16.79 -18.08 5.64
CA HIS A 162 -15.54 -17.64 6.20
C HIS A 162 -15.76 -16.34 6.99
N HIS A 163 -15.99 -16.47 8.29
CA HIS A 163 -15.86 -15.36 9.21
C HIS A 163 -14.37 -15.12 9.44
N HIS A 164 -13.82 -14.10 8.79
CA HIS A 164 -12.49 -13.63 9.06
C HIS A 164 -12.45 -13.12 10.50
N HIS A 165 -11.74 -13.82 11.38
CA HIS A 165 -11.42 -13.34 12.72
C HIS A 165 -10.31 -12.28 12.60
N HIS A 166 -10.69 -11.01 12.48
CA HIS A 166 -9.78 -9.86 12.42
C HIS A 166 -9.27 -9.41 13.82
N GLY A 167 -9.14 -10.28 14.81
CA GLY A 167 -8.83 -9.93 16.21
C GLY A 167 -7.38 -10.04 16.63
N GLU A 168 -6.48 -10.66 15.86
CA GLU A 168 -5.12 -10.97 16.33
C GLU A 168 -3.99 -10.41 15.47
N PHE A 169 -4.23 -9.97 14.24
CA PHE A 169 -3.19 -9.46 13.33
C PHE A 169 -3.65 -8.20 12.61
N ASN A 170 -2.85 -7.13 12.68
CA ASN A 170 -3.10 -5.91 11.92
C ASN A 170 -2.47 -6.03 10.51
N GLU A 171 -3.29 -6.21 9.50
CA GLU A 171 -2.88 -6.38 8.10
C GLU A 171 -2.37 -5.10 7.44
N HIS A 172 -2.52 -3.93 8.06
CA HIS A 172 -2.10 -2.64 7.50
C HIS A 172 -0.58 -2.43 7.56
N VAL A 173 0.18 -3.47 7.20
CA VAL A 173 1.65 -3.52 7.24
C VAL A 173 2.34 -2.47 6.36
N PHE A 174 1.61 -1.86 5.44
CA PHE A 174 2.10 -0.79 4.58
C PHE A 174 2.37 0.53 5.33
N TYR A 175 1.92 0.66 6.58
CA TYR A 175 2.29 1.76 7.46
C TYR A 175 3.55 1.49 8.29
N SER A 176 4.14 0.28 8.21
CA SER A 176 5.42 -0.03 8.83
C SER A 176 6.59 0.36 7.92
N ILE A 177 7.50 1.19 8.41
CA ILE A 177 8.71 1.62 7.69
C ILE A 177 9.61 0.40 7.41
N ASP A 178 9.76 -0.48 8.38
CA ASP A 178 10.54 -1.71 8.26
C ASP A 178 9.96 -2.66 7.21
N THR A 179 8.64 -2.82 7.18
CA THR A 179 7.96 -3.64 6.15
C THR A 179 8.17 -3.06 4.75
N ALA A 180 8.03 -1.75 4.57
CA ALA A 180 8.29 -1.11 3.28
C ALA A 180 9.73 -1.34 2.80
N LEU A 181 10.70 -1.29 3.73
CA LEU A 181 12.11 -1.60 3.46
C LEU A 181 12.30 -3.07 3.03
N LYS A 182 11.72 -4.02 3.75
CA LYS A 182 11.81 -5.45 3.45
C LYS A 182 11.17 -5.79 2.10
N VAL A 183 9.96 -5.26 1.84
CA VAL A 183 9.26 -5.46 0.57
C VAL A 183 10.07 -4.88 -0.61
N SER A 184 10.64 -3.68 -0.47
CA SER A 184 11.49 -3.09 -1.51
C SER A 184 12.69 -3.98 -1.86
N LYS A 185 13.27 -4.63 -0.87
CA LYS A 185 14.38 -5.56 -1.05
C LYS A 185 13.97 -6.85 -1.77
N VAL A 186 12.77 -7.37 -1.45
CA VAL A 186 12.22 -8.53 -2.16
C VAL A 186 11.94 -8.16 -3.62
N ILE A 187 11.36 -6.98 -3.89
CA ILE A 187 11.09 -6.49 -5.25
C ILE A 187 12.41 -6.38 -6.04
N GLU A 188 13.45 -5.75 -5.47
CA GLU A 188 14.78 -5.65 -6.10
C GLU A 188 15.31 -7.04 -6.48
N THR A 189 15.24 -7.98 -5.55
CA THR A 189 15.72 -9.34 -5.77
C THR A 189 14.96 -10.05 -6.90
N GLN A 190 13.64 -9.90 -6.98
CA GLN A 190 12.84 -10.55 -8.01
C GLN A 190 12.99 -9.87 -9.38
N LEU A 191 13.11 -8.53 -9.41
CA LEU A 191 13.41 -7.81 -10.65
C LEU A 191 14.79 -8.18 -11.20
N SER A 192 15.82 -8.24 -10.36
CA SER A 192 17.18 -8.63 -10.77
C SER A 192 17.25 -10.07 -11.31
N LYS A 193 16.34 -10.96 -10.85
CA LYS A 193 16.22 -12.32 -11.41
C LYS A 193 15.48 -12.33 -12.74
N ALA A 194 14.43 -11.52 -12.88
CA ALA A 194 13.61 -11.46 -14.09
C ALA A 194 14.31 -10.72 -15.23
N ASP A 195 15.15 -9.74 -14.91
CA ASP A 195 15.89 -8.89 -15.84
C ASP A 195 17.29 -8.62 -15.30
N PRO A 196 18.23 -9.58 -15.48
CA PRO A 196 19.61 -9.48 -14.96
C PRO A 196 20.42 -8.34 -15.57
N ASP A 197 20.08 -7.89 -16.77
CA ASP A 197 20.82 -6.85 -17.48
C ASP A 197 20.67 -5.48 -16.76
N HIS A 198 19.57 -5.24 -16.06
CA HIS A 198 19.30 -4.03 -15.28
C HIS A 198 19.39 -4.23 -13.75
N ALA A 199 20.00 -5.34 -13.29
CA ALA A 199 20.10 -5.63 -11.85
C ALA A 199 20.81 -4.52 -11.05
N ASN A 200 21.77 -3.83 -11.65
CA ASN A 200 22.46 -2.70 -10.99
C ASN A 200 21.55 -1.49 -10.83
N ASP A 201 20.66 -1.24 -11.79
CA ASP A 201 19.70 -0.13 -11.73
C ASP A 201 18.67 -0.39 -10.63
N TYR A 202 18.11 -1.60 -10.56
CA TYR A 202 17.18 -2.01 -9.52
C TYR A 202 17.81 -1.91 -8.13
N LYS A 203 19.07 -2.34 -8.00
CA LYS A 203 19.81 -2.20 -6.75
C LYS A 203 20.02 -0.74 -6.35
N ALA A 204 20.43 0.11 -7.28
CA ALA A 204 20.65 1.53 -7.01
C ALA A 204 19.36 2.22 -6.55
N ASN A 205 18.25 1.95 -7.24
CA ASN A 205 16.94 2.48 -6.91
C ASN A 205 16.46 1.99 -5.52
N ALA A 206 16.64 0.70 -5.22
CA ALA A 206 16.28 0.14 -3.92
C ALA A 206 17.13 0.73 -2.79
N ASP A 207 18.43 0.96 -3.02
CA ASP A 207 19.33 1.60 -2.05
C ASP A 207 18.93 3.07 -1.81
N GLU A 208 18.52 3.81 -2.85
CA GLU A 208 17.99 5.17 -2.73
C GLU A 208 16.69 5.19 -1.92
N PHE A 209 15.74 4.32 -2.26
CA PHE A 209 14.47 4.22 -1.53
C PHE A 209 14.70 3.84 -0.06
N ALA A 210 15.60 2.90 0.21
CA ALA A 210 15.99 2.55 1.57
C ALA A 210 16.62 3.74 2.34
N GLY A 211 17.35 4.61 1.65
CA GLY A 211 17.86 5.86 2.23
C GLY A 211 16.73 6.79 2.65
N GLN A 212 15.72 6.96 1.81
CA GLN A 212 14.53 7.79 2.11
C GLN A 212 13.74 7.24 3.30
N LEU A 213 13.55 5.90 3.38
CA LEU A 213 12.89 5.26 4.51
C LEU A 213 13.67 5.44 5.82
N LYS A 214 15.00 5.31 5.80
CA LYS A 214 15.84 5.58 6.98
C LYS A 214 15.77 7.03 7.45
N ASP A 215 15.61 7.98 6.54
CA ASP A 215 15.44 9.37 6.92
C ASP A 215 14.04 9.65 7.49
N LEU A 216 13.03 8.87 7.06
CA LEU A 216 11.70 8.89 7.68
C LEU A 216 11.73 8.29 9.09
N ASP A 217 12.40 7.15 9.27
CA ASP A 217 12.62 6.48 10.54
C ASP A 217 13.27 7.41 11.57
N LYS A 218 14.37 8.11 11.20
CA LYS A 218 14.99 9.12 12.06
C LYS A 218 14.03 10.26 12.46
N LYS A 219 13.08 10.62 11.59
CA LYS A 219 12.06 11.63 11.94
C LYS A 219 11.07 11.05 12.96
N ALA A 220 10.68 9.78 12.83
CA ALA A 220 9.86 9.09 13.80
C ALA A 220 10.56 9.04 15.16
N ASP A 221 11.84 8.60 15.21
CA ASP A 221 12.67 8.61 16.42
C ASP A 221 12.76 9.99 17.08
N SER A 222 12.99 11.02 16.27
CA SER A 222 13.10 12.42 16.77
C SER A 222 11.77 12.92 17.35
N PHE A 223 10.64 12.43 16.80
CA PHE A 223 9.32 12.71 17.36
C PHE A 223 9.15 12.01 18.70
N THR A 224 9.48 10.73 18.77
CA THR A 224 9.47 9.92 20.01
C THR A 224 10.24 10.62 21.14
N ASP A 225 11.46 11.08 20.85
CA ASP A 225 12.31 11.75 21.85
C ASP A 225 11.70 13.03 22.43
N SER A 226 10.93 13.75 21.63
CA SER A 226 10.31 15.02 22.00
C SER A 226 8.90 14.87 22.59
N HIS A 227 8.22 13.71 22.39
CA HIS A 227 6.79 13.52 22.68
C HIS A 227 6.50 12.19 23.40
N ARG A 228 7.32 11.80 24.37
CA ARG A 228 7.25 10.51 25.09
C ARG A 228 5.93 10.22 25.80
N ASP A 229 5.16 11.25 26.11
CA ASP A 229 3.90 11.13 26.87
C ASP A 229 2.67 11.35 25.97
N VAL A 230 2.83 11.23 24.62
CA VAL A 230 1.71 11.38 23.69
C VAL A 230 1.02 10.02 23.54
N HIS A 231 -0.27 10.01 23.87
CA HIS A 231 -1.16 8.88 23.65
C HIS A 231 -2.11 9.19 22.48
N ALA A 232 -2.30 8.20 21.63
CA ALA A 232 -3.25 8.26 20.52
C ALA A 232 -4.51 7.45 20.81
N LEU A 233 -5.57 7.82 20.11
CA LEU A 233 -6.73 7.00 19.88
C LEU A 233 -6.94 6.94 18.38
N ALA A 234 -7.12 5.75 17.81
CA ALA A 234 -7.39 5.55 16.40
C ALA A 234 -8.83 5.09 16.17
N THR A 235 -9.47 5.56 15.10
CA THR A 235 -10.80 5.09 14.73
C THR A 235 -10.78 3.71 14.09
N GLU A 236 -9.61 3.33 13.56
CA GLU A 236 -9.32 2.04 12.92
C GLU A 236 -7.83 1.72 13.10
N PRO A 237 -7.40 0.46 13.01
CA PRO A 237 -6.01 0.05 13.29
C PRO A 237 -5.01 0.44 12.18
N VAL A 238 -5.49 1.10 11.10
CA VAL A 238 -4.73 1.38 9.87
C VAL A 238 -3.33 1.96 10.11
N ALA A 239 -3.19 2.92 11.02
CA ALA A 239 -1.92 3.58 11.30
C ALA A 239 -1.13 2.98 12.48
N GLY A 240 -1.53 1.80 12.99
CA GLY A 240 -0.97 1.21 14.21
C GLY A 240 0.55 1.04 14.16
N TYR A 241 1.09 0.51 13.08
CA TYR A 241 2.55 0.36 12.91
C TYR A 241 3.29 1.70 12.88
N LEU A 242 2.73 2.72 12.23
CA LEU A 242 3.35 4.05 12.22
C LEU A 242 3.33 4.69 13.61
N LEU A 243 2.26 4.53 14.37
CA LEU A 243 2.21 4.99 15.76
C LEU A 243 3.27 4.29 16.61
N GLN A 244 3.46 2.99 16.41
CA GLN A 244 4.51 2.22 17.07
C GLN A 244 5.91 2.73 16.69
N ASP A 245 6.19 2.94 15.40
CA ASP A 245 7.46 3.48 14.91
C ASP A 245 7.74 4.89 15.48
N MET A 246 6.69 5.67 15.74
CA MET A 246 6.77 7.00 16.37
C MET A 246 6.80 6.95 17.91
N GLY A 247 6.79 5.77 18.53
CA GLY A 247 6.75 5.61 19.98
C GLY A 247 5.50 6.18 20.65
N ILE A 248 4.39 6.30 19.88
CA ILE A 248 3.11 6.77 20.40
C ILE A 248 2.32 5.57 20.88
N GLU A 249 1.89 5.62 22.14
CA GLU A 249 1.00 4.59 22.69
C GLU A 249 -0.40 4.75 22.10
N ASP A 250 -0.90 3.72 21.42
CA ASP A 250 -2.29 3.63 21.02
C ASP A 250 -3.12 3.13 22.21
N SER A 251 -3.91 4.05 22.78
CA SER A 251 -4.80 3.80 23.91
C SER A 251 -6.23 3.47 23.48
N THR A 252 -6.44 3.12 22.21
CA THR A 252 -7.75 2.72 21.69
C THR A 252 -8.20 1.42 22.39
N PRO A 253 -9.42 1.37 22.97
CA PRO A 253 -9.91 0.14 23.56
C PRO A 253 -9.96 -0.98 22.50
N GLU A 254 -9.43 -2.15 22.82
CA GLU A 254 -9.43 -3.32 21.92
C GLU A 254 -10.84 -3.67 21.42
N GLU A 255 -11.84 -3.59 22.30
CA GLU A 255 -13.24 -3.80 21.93
C GLU A 255 -13.74 -2.76 20.89
N PHE A 256 -13.21 -1.52 20.91
CA PHE A 256 -13.55 -0.51 19.90
C PHE A 256 -12.91 -0.88 18.54
N VAL A 257 -11.65 -1.26 18.52
CA VAL A 257 -10.94 -1.70 17.31
C VAL A 257 -11.68 -2.87 16.67
N THR A 258 -11.87 -3.95 17.42
CA THR A 258 -12.56 -5.17 16.91
C THR A 258 -13.95 -4.88 16.36
N GLN A 259 -14.72 -4.01 17.04
CA GLN A 259 -16.07 -3.68 16.59
C GLN A 259 -16.07 -2.70 15.40
N SER A 260 -15.06 -1.83 15.26
CA SER A 260 -14.98 -0.89 14.13
C SER A 260 -14.74 -1.58 12.79
N GLU A 261 -14.21 -2.80 12.80
CA GLU A 261 -13.96 -3.62 11.62
C GLU A 261 -15.17 -4.50 11.23
N THR A 262 -16.27 -4.40 11.97
CA THR A 262 -17.50 -5.12 11.65
C THR A 262 -18.55 -4.21 11.02
N ASP A 263 -19.43 -4.76 10.19
CA ASP A 263 -20.55 -4.05 9.56
C ASP A 263 -21.48 -3.36 10.59
N ALA A 264 -21.57 -3.93 11.79
CA ALA A 264 -22.41 -3.38 12.87
C ALA A 264 -21.80 -2.15 13.55
N GLY A 265 -20.48 -1.98 13.43
CA GLY A 265 -19.71 -0.94 14.09
C GLY A 265 -19.70 -1.04 15.63
N PRO A 266 -18.99 -0.11 16.31
CA PRO A 266 -18.87 -0.10 17.76
C PRO A 266 -20.20 0.10 18.49
N SER A 267 -20.39 -0.67 19.59
CA SER A 267 -21.57 -0.55 20.43
C SER A 267 -21.66 0.83 21.09
N THR A 268 -22.87 1.26 21.47
CA THR A 268 -23.08 2.54 22.16
C THR A 268 -22.24 2.66 23.44
N LYS A 269 -22.05 1.54 24.15
CA LYS A 269 -21.20 1.49 25.35
C LYS A 269 -19.74 1.71 24.99
N THR A 270 -19.23 0.98 24.01
CA THR A 270 -17.85 1.09 23.53
C THR A 270 -17.52 2.51 23.06
N VAL A 271 -18.45 3.13 22.29
CA VAL A 271 -18.32 4.54 21.88
C VAL A 271 -18.28 5.49 23.08
N ALA A 272 -19.11 5.27 24.11
CA ALA A 272 -19.14 6.12 25.30
C ALA A 272 -17.84 6.00 26.10
N ASP A 273 -17.32 4.79 26.28
CA ASP A 273 -16.05 4.53 26.98
C ASP A 273 -14.87 5.17 26.24
N THR A 274 -14.84 5.05 24.90
CA THR A 274 -13.81 5.67 24.02
C THR A 274 -13.86 7.21 24.12
N LYS A 275 -15.07 7.80 24.11
CA LYS A 275 -15.24 9.25 24.30
C LYS A 275 -14.77 9.73 25.67
N ALA A 276 -14.89 8.89 26.71
CA ALA A 276 -14.42 9.24 28.06
C ALA A 276 -12.89 9.38 28.13
N LEU A 277 -12.12 8.64 27.31
CA LEU A 277 -10.67 8.80 27.19
C LEU A 277 -10.30 10.16 26.61
N LEU A 278 -10.98 10.61 25.55
CA LEU A 278 -10.78 11.92 24.94
C LEU A 278 -11.16 13.05 25.91
N SER A 279 -12.33 12.96 26.55
CA SER A 279 -12.82 13.96 27.50
C SER A 279 -11.93 14.06 28.73
N GLY A 280 -11.36 12.95 29.18
CA GLY A 280 -10.46 12.87 30.32
C GLY A 280 -9.05 13.42 30.06
N LYS A 281 -8.77 13.92 28.85
CA LYS A 281 -7.44 14.40 28.42
C LYS A 281 -6.32 13.35 28.58
N LYS A 282 -6.69 12.09 28.55
CA LYS A 282 -5.73 10.97 28.58
C LYS A 282 -5.10 10.71 27.23
N VAL A 283 -5.70 11.24 26.18
CA VAL A 283 -5.30 11.09 24.79
C VAL A 283 -5.12 12.46 24.18
N GLN A 284 -4.01 12.70 23.48
CA GLN A 284 -3.64 13.97 22.87
C GLN A 284 -3.82 13.95 21.34
N LEU A 285 -3.87 12.76 20.74
CA LEU A 285 -3.94 12.56 19.30
C LEU A 285 -5.14 11.67 18.95
N LEU A 286 -5.96 12.11 18.01
CA LEU A 286 -6.98 11.28 17.38
C LEU A 286 -6.55 11.01 15.93
N VAL A 287 -6.33 9.74 15.60
CA VAL A 287 -6.04 9.25 14.26
C VAL A 287 -7.35 8.83 13.62
N VAL A 288 -7.63 9.37 12.46
CA VAL A 288 -8.88 9.15 11.74
C VAL A 288 -8.58 8.68 10.33
N ASN A 289 -9.20 7.57 9.91
CA ASN A 289 -9.21 7.20 8.51
C ASN A 289 -10.18 8.14 7.76
N GLY A 290 -9.63 8.96 6.86
CA GLY A 290 -10.42 9.93 6.09
C GLY A 290 -11.28 9.29 4.99
N GLN A 291 -11.10 7.99 4.72
CA GLN A 291 -11.81 7.26 3.68
C GLN A 291 -13.10 6.61 4.19
N THR A 292 -13.14 6.25 5.47
CA THR A 292 -14.23 5.52 6.13
C THR A 292 -14.91 6.35 7.23
N THR A 293 -14.92 7.69 7.09
CA THR A 293 -15.55 8.56 8.11
C THR A 293 -17.05 8.32 8.23
N ASP A 294 -17.48 8.13 9.47
CA ASP A 294 -18.87 7.90 9.84
C ASP A 294 -19.35 8.86 10.96
N ALA A 295 -20.57 8.66 11.43
CA ALA A 295 -21.13 9.47 12.52
C ALA A 295 -20.37 9.29 13.85
N ILE A 296 -19.74 8.14 14.10
CA ILE A 296 -18.96 7.87 15.30
C ILE A 296 -17.63 8.64 15.22
N THR A 297 -16.97 8.58 14.09
CA THR A 297 -15.76 9.35 13.79
C THR A 297 -15.98 10.85 14.01
N ASP A 298 -17.10 11.40 13.51
CA ASP A 298 -17.44 12.80 13.70
C ASP A 298 -17.71 13.16 15.18
N GLN A 299 -18.31 12.25 15.95
CA GLN A 299 -18.51 12.43 17.38
C GLN A 299 -17.17 12.43 18.14
N LEU A 300 -16.25 11.53 17.84
CA LEU A 300 -14.92 11.48 18.46
C LEU A 300 -14.11 12.72 18.13
N ARG A 301 -14.11 13.14 16.85
CA ARG A 301 -13.45 14.38 16.40
C ARG A 301 -13.99 15.61 17.13
N SER A 302 -15.30 15.73 17.24
CA SER A 302 -15.94 16.84 17.95
C SER A 302 -15.59 16.85 19.44
N CYS A 303 -15.51 15.67 20.06
CA CYS A 303 -15.13 15.54 21.45
C CYS A 303 -13.69 16.03 21.70
N LEU A 304 -12.72 15.64 20.87
CA LEU A 304 -11.33 16.08 20.98
C LEU A 304 -11.19 17.61 20.79
N LEU A 305 -11.84 18.16 19.76
CA LEU A 305 -11.79 19.61 19.48
C LEU A 305 -12.36 20.45 20.62
N TYR A 306 -13.42 19.97 21.28
CA TYR A 306 -14.01 20.68 22.41
C TYR A 306 -13.15 20.64 23.68
N THR A 307 -12.34 19.58 23.86
CA THR A 307 -11.52 19.37 25.05
C THR A 307 -10.08 19.87 24.89
N SER A 308 -9.64 20.15 23.66
CA SER A 308 -8.32 20.71 23.40
C SER A 308 -8.26 22.18 23.79
N PRO A 309 -7.22 22.64 24.51
CA PRO A 309 -6.99 24.06 24.73
C PRO A 309 -6.75 24.75 23.39
N SER A 310 -7.44 25.87 23.15
CA SER A 310 -7.25 26.77 22.01
C SER A 310 -5.93 27.53 22.08
#